data_79b5e0019b8961523505fd22d95c56ec
#
_entry.id   79b5e0019b8961523505fd22d95c56ec
#
_cell.length_a   1.000
_cell.length_b   1.000
_cell.length_c   1.000
_cell.angle_alpha   90.00
_cell.angle_beta   90.00
_cell.angle_gamma   90.00
#
_symmetry.space_group_name_H-M   'P 1'
#
loop_
_entity.id
_entity.type
_entity.pdbx_description
1 polymer ?
#
loop_
_entity_poly.entity_id
_entity_poly.type
_entity_poly.pdbx_seq_one_letter_code
_entity_poly.pdbx_strand_id
1 'polypeptide(L)'
;MIESAARRLASELVDRRESINRELSRNGVRFGIYKNGEYHDRLFPYDPIPRIIESDEFDRMEAGLKQRVNALNAYLRDIYSDKQAIKDGIVPEEYVYTSAGYFPQVNGVTPPGGVFAHIAGEDLVQGQDGQWWVLEDN
;
A
#
# COMPACT_ATOMS: atom_id res chain seq x y z
N MET A 1 -14.70 22.99 10.05
CA MET A 1 -14.43 22.91 11.52
C MET A 1 -13.16 22.11 11.82
N ILE A 2 -12.95 20.91 11.25
CA ILE A 2 -11.75 20.06 11.43
C ILE A 2 -10.49 20.76 10.90
N GLU A 3 -10.56 21.34 9.70
CA GLU A 3 -9.43 22.03 9.06
C GLU A 3 -8.94 23.24 9.89
N SER A 4 -9.87 24.00 10.49
CA SER A 4 -9.51 25.13 11.35
C SER A 4 -8.85 24.70 12.67
N ALA A 5 -9.22 23.53 13.19
CA ALA A 5 -8.58 22.94 14.36
C ALA A 5 -7.19 22.41 14.03
N ALA A 6 -7.04 21.73 12.88
CA ALA A 6 -5.75 21.24 12.41
C ALA A 6 -4.75 22.39 12.18
N ARG A 7 -5.17 23.49 11.56
CA ARG A 7 -4.33 24.68 11.36
C ARG A 7 -3.88 25.33 12.67
N ARG A 8 -4.74 25.39 13.70
CA ARG A 8 -4.37 25.91 15.03
C ARG A 8 -3.36 25.00 15.73
N LEU A 9 -3.52 23.68 15.61
CA LEU A 9 -2.59 22.72 16.18
C LEU A 9 -1.25 22.67 15.44
N ALA A 10 -1.24 23.00 14.13
CA ALA A 10 -0.04 22.90 13.30
C ALA A 10 1.14 23.70 13.86
N SER A 11 0.93 24.96 14.31
CA SER A 11 2.00 25.78 14.88
C SER A 11 2.54 25.18 16.17
N GLU A 12 1.67 24.74 17.07
CA GLU A 12 2.08 24.10 18.33
C GLU A 12 2.82 22.78 18.10
N LEU A 13 2.42 22.02 17.08
CA LEU A 13 3.04 20.72 16.73
C LEU A 13 4.42 20.92 16.10
N VAL A 14 4.60 21.95 15.29
CA VAL A 14 5.93 22.29 14.73
C VAL A 14 6.91 22.66 15.87
N ASP A 15 6.48 23.44 16.85
CA ASP A 15 7.31 23.83 18.00
C ASP A 15 7.69 22.60 18.86
N ARG A 16 6.87 21.55 18.85
CA ARG A 16 7.13 20.29 19.57
C ARG A 16 7.99 19.30 18.81
N ARG A 17 8.41 19.60 17.60
CA ARG A 17 9.13 18.66 16.72
C ARG A 17 10.37 18.04 17.40
N GLU A 18 11.13 18.83 18.13
CA GLU A 18 12.29 18.30 18.85
C GLU A 18 11.93 17.32 19.97
N SER A 19 10.83 17.58 20.70
CA SER A 19 10.37 16.67 21.75
C SER A 19 9.82 15.36 21.16
N ILE A 20 9.13 15.43 20.03
CA ILE A 20 8.65 14.25 19.28
C ILE A 20 9.84 13.43 18.80
N ASN A 21 10.86 14.05 18.22
CA ASN A 21 12.05 13.34 17.76
C ASN A 21 12.81 12.67 18.92
N ARG A 22 12.88 13.30 20.08
CA ARG A 22 13.46 12.65 21.28
C ARG A 22 12.66 11.43 21.72
N GLU A 23 11.33 11.51 21.67
CA GLU A 23 10.45 10.39 22.05
C GLU A 23 10.55 9.23 21.06
N LEU A 24 10.51 9.51 19.75
CA LEU A 24 10.73 8.51 18.72
C LEU A 24 12.09 7.81 18.89
N SER A 25 13.14 8.59 19.18
CA SER A 25 14.48 8.04 19.42
C SER A 25 14.53 7.14 20.65
N ARG A 26 13.89 7.56 21.76
CA ARG A 26 13.82 6.75 23.00
C ARG A 26 13.09 5.44 22.81
N ASN A 27 12.05 5.44 22.01
CA ASN A 27 11.23 4.25 21.71
C ASN A 27 11.81 3.39 20.58
N GLY A 28 12.99 3.74 20.05
CA GLY A 28 13.65 2.97 18.98
C GLY A 28 12.89 3.03 17.64
N VAL A 29 12.03 4.04 17.44
CA VAL A 29 11.29 4.24 16.18
C VAL A 29 12.22 4.84 15.14
N ARG A 30 12.84 3.97 14.38
CA ARG A 30 13.85 4.31 13.37
C ARG A 30 13.48 3.77 12.01
N PHE A 31 14.10 4.31 10.98
CA PHE A 31 13.87 3.93 9.60
C PHE A 31 15.20 3.68 8.89
N GLY A 32 15.41 2.44 8.49
CA GLY A 32 16.62 2.04 7.76
C GLY A 32 16.44 2.22 6.26
N ILE A 33 17.43 2.83 5.63
CA ILE A 33 17.49 2.92 4.17
C ILE A 33 18.83 2.40 3.65
N TYR A 34 18.81 1.82 2.45
CA TYR A 34 20.03 1.51 1.71
C TYR A 34 20.30 2.65 0.73
N LYS A 35 21.52 3.21 0.80
CA LYS A 35 21.99 4.22 -0.12
C LYS A 35 23.38 3.83 -0.63
N ASN A 36 23.52 3.69 -1.93
CA ASN A 36 24.78 3.25 -2.57
C ASN A 36 25.30 1.90 -2.02
N GLY A 37 24.39 0.98 -1.64
CA GLY A 37 24.74 -0.32 -1.07
C GLY A 37 25.06 -0.31 0.43
N GLU A 38 25.07 0.84 1.08
CA GLU A 38 25.31 0.98 2.52
C GLU A 38 24.00 1.19 3.28
N TYR A 39 23.87 0.52 4.43
CA TYR A 39 22.74 0.68 5.33
C TYR A 39 22.90 1.93 6.18
N HIS A 40 21.89 2.81 6.12
CA HIS A 40 21.80 4.02 6.94
C HIS A 40 20.59 3.95 7.85
N ASP A 41 20.84 3.88 9.15
CA ASP A 41 19.80 3.95 10.16
C ASP A 41 19.56 5.42 10.55
N ARG A 42 18.32 5.89 10.40
CA ARG A 42 17.92 7.25 10.72
C ARG A 42 16.67 7.29 11.59
N LEU A 43 16.44 8.41 12.24
CA LEU A 43 15.18 8.63 12.92
C LEU A 43 14.00 8.55 11.91
N PHE A 44 12.92 7.91 12.33
CA PHE A 44 11.72 7.81 11.48
C PHE A 44 11.23 9.22 11.09
N PRO A 45 11.02 9.50 9.79
CA PRO A 45 10.53 10.80 9.34
C PRO A 45 9.04 10.93 9.70
N TYR A 46 8.78 11.63 10.78
CA TYR A 46 7.43 11.81 11.28
C TYR A 46 6.97 13.26 11.07
N ASP A 47 5.80 13.40 10.44
CA ASP A 47 5.10 14.67 10.35
C ASP A 47 4.01 14.72 11.43
N PRO A 48 4.08 15.66 12.38
CA PRO A 48 3.08 15.79 13.44
C PRO A 48 1.74 16.35 12.92
N ILE A 49 1.69 16.86 11.70
CA ILE A 49 0.46 17.40 11.12
C ILE A 49 -0.28 16.26 10.42
N PRO A 50 -1.46 15.84 10.94
CA PRO A 50 -2.19 14.74 10.32
C PRO A 50 -2.72 15.15 8.93
N ARG A 51 -2.59 14.28 7.98
CA ARG A 51 -3.33 14.39 6.72
C ARG A 51 -4.79 14.05 6.99
N ILE A 52 -5.67 14.95 6.59
CA ILE A 52 -7.12 14.77 6.72
C ILE A 52 -7.65 14.30 5.36
N ILE A 53 -8.37 13.21 5.37
CA ILE A 53 -9.10 12.67 4.22
C ILE A 53 -10.59 12.80 4.58
N GLU A 54 -11.34 13.54 3.78
CA GLU A 54 -12.77 13.72 3.99
C GLU A 54 -13.54 12.44 3.61
N SER A 55 -14.74 12.27 4.20
CA SER A 55 -15.49 11.02 4.05
C SER A 55 -15.82 10.67 2.58
N ASP A 56 -16.21 11.65 1.79
CA ASP A 56 -16.55 11.46 0.38
C ASP A 56 -15.31 11.14 -0.48
N GLU A 57 -14.14 11.65 -0.10
CA GLU A 57 -12.87 11.30 -0.71
C GLU A 57 -12.48 9.85 -0.37
N PHE A 58 -12.65 9.47 0.91
CA PHE A 58 -12.40 8.10 1.36
C PHE A 58 -13.33 7.09 0.67
N ASP A 59 -14.62 7.39 0.54
CA ASP A 59 -15.59 6.52 -0.13
C ASP A 59 -15.21 6.25 -1.59
N ARG A 60 -14.71 7.27 -2.31
CA ARG A 60 -14.21 7.11 -3.68
C ARG A 60 -12.98 6.22 -3.74
N MET A 61 -12.02 6.44 -2.85
CA MET A 61 -10.82 5.60 -2.74
C MET A 61 -11.20 4.14 -2.43
N GLU A 62 -12.03 3.93 -1.43
CA GLU A 62 -12.49 2.61 -1.02
C GLU A 62 -13.14 1.84 -2.17
N ALA A 63 -14.00 2.49 -2.96
CA ALA A 63 -14.65 1.89 -4.12
C ALA A 63 -13.62 1.42 -5.16
N GLY A 64 -12.62 2.25 -5.46
CA GLY A 64 -11.54 1.92 -6.38
C GLY A 64 -10.66 0.78 -5.88
N LEU A 65 -10.29 0.79 -4.60
CA LEU A 65 -9.49 -0.26 -3.97
C LEU A 65 -10.23 -1.60 -3.94
N LYS A 66 -11.52 -1.61 -3.60
CA LYS A 66 -12.36 -2.82 -3.67
C LYS A 66 -12.39 -3.42 -5.07
N GLN A 67 -12.54 -2.58 -6.10
CA GLN A 67 -12.48 -3.03 -7.50
C GLN A 67 -11.13 -3.67 -7.83
N ARG A 68 -10.03 -3.02 -7.43
CA ARG A 68 -8.66 -3.50 -7.69
C ARG A 68 -8.40 -4.84 -7.02
N VAL A 69 -8.66 -4.97 -5.72
CA VAL A 69 -8.49 -6.22 -4.97
C VAL A 69 -9.31 -7.37 -5.56
N ASN A 70 -10.55 -7.09 -5.98
CA ASN A 70 -11.38 -8.08 -6.65
C ASN A 70 -10.78 -8.53 -7.99
N ALA A 71 -10.22 -7.60 -8.77
CA ALA A 71 -9.55 -7.91 -10.03
C ALA A 71 -8.29 -8.76 -9.81
N LEU A 72 -7.47 -8.43 -8.80
CA LEU A 72 -6.28 -9.20 -8.43
C LEU A 72 -6.65 -10.62 -7.97
N ASN A 73 -7.70 -10.78 -7.16
CA ASN A 73 -8.19 -12.10 -6.76
C ASN A 73 -8.75 -12.89 -7.94
N ALA A 74 -9.42 -12.23 -8.88
CA ALA A 74 -9.90 -12.90 -10.12
C ALA A 74 -8.73 -13.39 -10.98
N TYR A 75 -7.68 -12.56 -11.10
CA TYR A 75 -6.45 -12.94 -11.81
C TYR A 75 -5.75 -14.12 -11.14
N LEU A 76 -5.57 -14.10 -9.82
CA LEU A 76 -4.96 -15.24 -9.10
C LEU A 76 -5.78 -16.52 -9.26
N ARG A 77 -7.11 -16.43 -9.22
CA ARG A 77 -7.99 -17.56 -9.48
C ARG A 77 -7.77 -18.14 -10.87
N ASP A 78 -7.67 -17.29 -11.89
CA ASP A 78 -7.41 -17.73 -13.27
C ASP A 78 -6.05 -18.41 -13.40
N ILE A 79 -4.99 -17.79 -12.87
CA ILE A 79 -3.62 -18.32 -12.95
C ILE A 79 -3.47 -19.69 -12.26
N TYR A 80 -4.20 -19.92 -11.17
CA TYR A 80 -4.15 -21.20 -10.46
C TYR A 80 -5.23 -22.20 -10.90
N SER A 81 -6.06 -21.88 -11.90
CA SER A 81 -7.06 -22.78 -12.48
C SER A 81 -6.93 -22.89 -14.01
N ASP A 82 -7.78 -22.18 -14.74
CA ASP A 82 -7.93 -22.34 -16.20
C ASP A 82 -6.81 -21.66 -17.00
N LYS A 83 -6.12 -20.68 -16.43
CA LYS A 83 -5.02 -19.91 -17.04
C LYS A 83 -5.43 -19.24 -18.34
N GLN A 84 -6.63 -18.68 -18.34
CA GLN A 84 -7.19 -18.09 -19.55
C GLN A 84 -6.40 -16.84 -19.99
N ALA A 85 -5.92 -16.05 -19.02
CA ALA A 85 -5.09 -14.87 -19.31
C ALA A 85 -3.79 -15.23 -20.05
N ILE A 86 -3.20 -16.39 -19.75
CA ILE A 86 -2.02 -16.91 -20.48
C ILE A 86 -2.45 -17.43 -21.86
N LYS A 87 -3.51 -18.25 -21.94
CA LYS A 87 -3.98 -18.84 -23.20
C LYS A 87 -4.37 -17.77 -24.24
N ASP A 88 -4.95 -16.68 -23.78
CA ASP A 88 -5.35 -15.54 -24.62
C ASP A 88 -4.17 -14.59 -24.95
N GLY A 89 -2.97 -14.86 -24.42
CA GLY A 89 -1.78 -14.06 -24.66
C GLY A 89 -1.81 -12.68 -23.98
N ILE A 90 -2.72 -12.48 -23.01
CA ILE A 90 -2.80 -11.22 -22.23
C ILE A 90 -1.60 -11.11 -21.30
N VAL A 91 -1.21 -12.23 -20.68
CA VAL A 91 -0.02 -12.30 -19.82
C VAL A 91 0.93 -13.34 -20.39
N PRO A 92 2.19 -12.98 -20.70
CA PRO A 92 3.18 -13.95 -21.10
C PRO A 92 3.44 -14.99 -19.99
N GLU A 93 3.41 -16.28 -20.35
CA GLU A 93 3.55 -17.36 -19.36
C GLU A 93 4.86 -17.30 -18.57
N GLU A 94 5.92 -16.80 -19.20
CA GLU A 94 7.22 -16.63 -18.56
C GLU A 94 7.17 -15.72 -17.33
N TYR A 95 6.37 -14.65 -17.37
CA TYR A 95 6.23 -13.73 -16.23
C TYR A 95 5.53 -14.38 -15.03
N VAL A 96 4.65 -15.34 -15.30
CA VAL A 96 3.99 -16.10 -14.24
C VAL A 96 4.93 -17.13 -13.65
N TYR A 97 5.50 -17.99 -14.50
CA TYR A 97 6.25 -19.16 -14.01
C TYR A 97 7.65 -18.84 -13.50
N THR A 98 8.24 -17.72 -13.88
CA THR A 98 9.52 -17.27 -13.33
C THR A 98 9.37 -16.36 -12.09
N SER A 99 8.12 -15.97 -11.76
CA SER A 99 7.86 -15.17 -10.57
C SER A 99 8.14 -15.95 -9.29
N ALA A 100 8.90 -15.37 -8.38
CA ALA A 100 9.14 -15.95 -7.05
C ALA A 100 7.84 -16.09 -6.22
N GLY A 101 6.80 -15.34 -6.57
CA GLY A 101 5.47 -15.43 -5.95
C GLY A 101 4.56 -16.50 -6.53
N TYR A 102 4.99 -17.23 -7.56
CA TYR A 102 4.19 -18.33 -8.12
C TYR A 102 4.49 -19.64 -7.40
N PHE A 103 3.46 -20.25 -6.85
CA PHE A 103 3.53 -21.50 -6.11
C PHE A 103 2.80 -22.64 -6.85
N PRO A 104 3.51 -23.50 -7.62
CA PRO A 104 2.89 -24.55 -8.42
C PRO A 104 1.98 -25.51 -7.63
N GLN A 105 2.25 -25.71 -6.35
CA GLN A 105 1.45 -26.54 -5.45
C GLN A 105 0.05 -25.98 -5.19
N VAL A 106 -0.22 -24.71 -5.53
CA VAL A 106 -1.53 -24.07 -5.41
C VAL A 106 -2.42 -24.33 -6.64
N ASN A 107 -1.87 -24.89 -7.73
CA ASN A 107 -2.65 -25.20 -8.93
C ASN A 107 -3.83 -26.11 -8.60
N GLY A 108 -5.03 -25.70 -9.01
CA GLY A 108 -6.27 -26.43 -8.79
C GLY A 108 -6.83 -26.33 -7.36
N VAL A 109 -6.16 -25.59 -6.47
CA VAL A 109 -6.68 -25.35 -5.11
C VAL A 109 -7.68 -24.19 -5.15
N THR A 110 -8.85 -24.40 -4.56
CA THR A 110 -9.84 -23.33 -4.34
C THR A 110 -9.82 -22.95 -2.86
N PRO A 111 -9.31 -21.78 -2.50
CA PRO A 111 -9.33 -21.33 -1.11
C PRO A 111 -10.76 -21.13 -0.59
N PRO A 112 -10.98 -21.16 0.73
CA PRO A 112 -12.28 -20.82 1.31
C PRO A 112 -12.79 -19.46 0.82
N GLY A 113 -14.04 -19.40 0.36
CA GLY A 113 -14.63 -18.20 -0.22
C GLY A 113 -14.06 -17.78 -1.58
N GLY A 114 -13.13 -18.54 -2.17
CA GLY A 114 -12.47 -18.19 -3.44
C GLY A 114 -11.53 -16.99 -3.33
N VAL A 115 -11.08 -16.65 -2.12
CA VAL A 115 -10.20 -15.52 -1.85
C VAL A 115 -8.76 -16.00 -1.74
N PHE A 116 -7.88 -15.56 -2.63
CA PHE A 116 -6.46 -15.89 -2.65
C PHE A 116 -5.64 -14.90 -1.81
N ALA A 117 -5.91 -13.60 -1.95
CA ALA A 117 -5.30 -12.56 -1.14
C ALA A 117 -6.31 -12.07 -0.08
N HIS A 118 -6.10 -12.44 1.19
CA HIS A 118 -6.99 -12.10 2.31
C HIS A 118 -6.70 -10.71 2.90
N ILE A 119 -5.46 -10.26 2.77
CA ILE A 119 -4.99 -8.94 3.17
C ILE A 119 -4.26 -8.37 1.97
N ALA A 120 -4.62 -7.18 1.57
CA ALA A 120 -3.94 -6.42 0.53
C ALA A 120 -3.70 -5.00 1.09
N GLY A 121 -2.48 -4.51 0.94
CA GLY A 121 -2.08 -3.16 1.34
C GLY A 121 -1.66 -2.38 0.11
N GLU A 122 -2.51 -1.50 -0.37
CA GLU A 122 -2.20 -0.67 -1.51
C GLU A 122 -1.55 0.63 -1.05
N ASP A 123 -0.37 0.92 -1.57
CA ASP A 123 0.28 2.21 -1.38
C ASP A 123 -0.31 3.25 -2.32
N LEU A 124 -0.80 4.35 -1.75
CA LEU A 124 -1.49 5.40 -2.48
C LEU A 124 -0.73 6.72 -2.47
N VAL A 125 -0.78 7.42 -3.60
CA VAL A 125 -0.32 8.80 -3.73
C VAL A 125 -1.40 9.67 -4.37
N GLN A 126 -1.54 10.88 -3.87
CA GLN A 126 -2.40 11.86 -4.52
C GLN A 126 -1.57 12.74 -5.46
N GLY A 127 -1.95 12.78 -6.73
CA GLY A 127 -1.35 13.63 -7.74
C GLY A 127 -1.69 15.11 -7.53
N GLN A 128 -1.02 15.98 -8.28
CA GLN A 128 -1.28 17.43 -8.24
C GLN A 128 -2.68 17.81 -8.73
N ASP A 129 -3.28 16.94 -9.52
CA ASP A 129 -4.65 17.03 -10.01
C ASP A 129 -5.71 16.58 -9.01
N GLY A 130 -5.27 16.16 -7.80
CA GLY A 130 -6.14 15.64 -6.76
C GLY A 130 -6.59 14.19 -6.97
N GLN A 131 -6.15 13.53 -8.05
CA GLN A 131 -6.46 12.12 -8.28
C GLN A 131 -5.58 11.21 -7.43
N TRP A 132 -6.16 10.09 -6.99
CA TRP A 132 -5.46 9.04 -6.26
C TRP A 132 -4.91 7.99 -7.22
N TRP A 133 -3.67 7.61 -7.01
CA TRP A 133 -2.94 6.62 -7.79
C TRP A 133 -2.41 5.53 -6.88
N VAL A 134 -2.53 4.29 -7.31
CA VAL A 134 -1.89 3.16 -6.63
C VAL A 134 -0.44 3.07 -7.11
N LEU A 135 0.50 3.02 -6.18
CA LEU A 135 1.93 2.83 -6.46
C LEU A 135 2.28 1.35 -6.51
N GLU A 136 1.83 0.60 -5.50
CA GLU A 136 2.07 -0.84 -5.41
C GLU A 136 0.96 -1.54 -4.62
N ASP A 137 0.88 -2.84 -4.80
CA ASP A 137 0.02 -3.76 -4.04
C ASP A 137 0.91 -4.69 -3.19
N ASN A 138 0.72 -4.69 -1.87
CA ASN A 138 1.43 -5.51 -0.90
C ASN A 138 0.52 -6.54 -0.22
#